data_44122421456508f8f2ba1727f38fecc8
#
_entry.id   44122421456508f8f2ba1727f38fecc8
#
_cell.length_a   1.000
_cell.length_b   1.000
_cell.length_c   1.000
_cell.angle_alpha   90.00
_cell.angle_beta   90.00
_cell.angle_gamma   90.00
#
_symmetry.space_group_name_H-M   'P 1'
#
loop_
_entity.id
_entity.type
_entity.pdbx_description
1 polymer ?
#
loop_
_entity_poly.entity_id
_entity_poly.type
_entity_poly.pdbx_seq_one_letter_code
_entity_poly.pdbx_strand_id
1 'polypeptide(L)'
;MQLSIYTDGGSRGNPGISGYGLVIYDQDRQIIYQESKFLGIKTNNEAEYSGVIAALNWIHQNLTLFGFTQLNFFSDSQLLVRQFQGKYKVKS
;
A
#
# COMPACT_ATOMS: atom_id res chain seq x y z
N MET A 1 -2.07 -7.97 16.10
CA MET A 1 -2.96 -8.00 14.92
C MET A 1 -2.14 -7.98 13.65
N GLN A 2 -2.44 -8.85 12.72
CA GLN A 2 -1.80 -8.86 11.40
C GLN A 2 -2.64 -8.09 10.40
N LEU A 3 -1.98 -7.35 9.54
CA LEU A 3 -2.63 -6.66 8.42
C LEU A 3 -2.07 -7.17 7.10
N SER A 4 -2.95 -7.31 6.13
CA SER A 4 -2.57 -7.60 4.75
C SER A 4 -2.95 -6.39 3.90
N ILE A 5 -1.96 -5.78 3.28
CA ILE A 5 -2.11 -4.54 2.52
C ILE A 5 -1.89 -4.84 1.04
N TYR A 6 -2.91 -4.61 0.24
CA TYR A 6 -2.84 -4.80 -1.21
C TYR A 6 -2.90 -3.44 -1.87
N THR A 7 -1.90 -3.15 -2.69
CA THR A 7 -1.85 -1.90 -3.46
C THR A 7 -1.68 -2.22 -4.93
N ASP A 8 -2.32 -1.42 -5.76
CA ASP A 8 -2.21 -1.51 -7.20
C ASP A 8 -2.24 -0.10 -7.76
N GLY A 9 -1.24 0.25 -8.55
CA GLY A 9 -1.15 1.55 -9.18
C GLY A 9 -0.64 1.40 -10.59
N GLY A 10 -1.08 2.27 -11.47
CA GLY A 10 -0.65 2.20 -12.83
C GLY A 10 -1.04 3.41 -13.64
N SER A 11 -0.54 3.47 -14.87
CA SER A 11 -0.88 4.52 -15.81
C SER A 11 -1.18 3.94 -17.18
N ARG A 12 -2.04 4.63 -17.91
CA ARG A 12 -2.30 4.35 -19.32
C ARG A 12 -1.28 5.12 -20.13
N GLY A 13 -0.26 4.41 -20.62
CA GLY A 13 0.94 5.05 -21.15
C GLY A 13 1.89 5.36 -19.98
N ASN A 14 3.12 5.70 -20.27
CA ASN A 14 4.11 5.89 -19.22
C ASN A 14 5.01 7.08 -19.58
N PRO A 15 4.64 8.33 -19.24
CA PRO A 15 3.51 8.71 -18.38
C PRO A 15 2.14 8.69 -19.07
N GLY A 16 1.09 8.74 -18.28
CA GLY A 16 -0.28 8.78 -18.77
C GLY A 16 -1.27 8.97 -17.63
N ILE A 17 -2.55 8.81 -17.94
CA ILE A 17 -3.61 8.88 -16.94
C ILE A 17 -3.40 7.79 -15.92
N SER A 18 -3.29 8.18 -14.65
CA SER A 18 -2.81 7.30 -13.59
C SER A 18 -3.73 7.32 -12.38
N GLY A 19 -3.65 6.23 -11.62
CA GLY A 19 -4.37 6.12 -10.37
C GLY A 19 -3.84 4.96 -9.56
N TYR A 20 -4.30 4.85 -8.32
CA TYR A 20 -4.00 3.71 -7.47
C TYR A 20 -5.22 3.26 -6.69
N GLY A 21 -5.18 2.00 -6.26
CA GLY A 21 -6.12 1.47 -5.30
C GLY A 21 -5.38 0.78 -4.19
N LEU A 22 -5.97 0.74 -3.01
CA LEU A 22 -5.44 -0.05 -1.91
C LEU A 22 -6.56 -0.63 -1.08
N VAL A 23 -6.31 -1.81 -0.53
CA VAL A 23 -7.24 -2.49 0.37
C VAL A 23 -6.43 -3.06 1.51
N ILE A 24 -6.91 -2.87 2.73
CA ILE A 24 -6.27 -3.39 3.94
C ILE A 24 -7.23 -4.35 4.62
N TYR A 25 -6.75 -5.57 4.84
CA TYR A 25 -7.50 -6.63 5.51
C TYR A 25 -6.88 -6.90 6.89
N ASP A 26 -7.73 -7.28 7.83
CA ASP A 26 -7.26 -7.80 9.11
C ASP A 26 -6.92 -9.29 8.98
N GLN A 27 -6.56 -9.93 10.10
CA GLN A 27 -6.19 -11.33 10.13
C GLN A 27 -7.36 -12.27 9.81
N ASP A 28 -8.59 -11.81 9.95
CA ASP A 28 -9.81 -12.55 9.64
C ASP A 28 -10.31 -12.27 8.24
N ARG A 29 -9.50 -11.61 7.42
CA ARG A 29 -9.81 -11.24 6.05
C ARG A 29 -10.97 -10.28 5.91
N GLN A 30 -11.22 -9.49 6.94
CA GLN A 30 -12.22 -8.41 6.88
C GLN A 30 -11.54 -7.15 6.36
N ILE A 31 -12.21 -6.45 5.45
CA ILE A 31 -11.71 -5.17 4.94
C ILE A 31 -11.87 -4.13 6.03
N ILE A 32 -10.76 -3.56 6.47
CA ILE A 32 -10.78 -2.50 7.47
C ILE A 32 -10.52 -1.11 6.88
N TYR A 33 -9.98 -1.06 5.66
CA TYR A 33 -9.81 0.19 4.94
C TYR A 33 -9.63 -0.07 3.45
N GLN A 34 -10.17 0.82 2.63
CA GLN A 34 -9.92 0.79 1.20
C GLN A 34 -9.97 2.21 0.65
N GLU A 35 -9.19 2.44 -0.39
CA GLU A 35 -9.09 3.75 -1.02
C GLU A 35 -8.75 3.58 -2.50
N SER A 36 -9.29 4.46 -3.33
CA SER A 36 -8.85 4.58 -4.71
C SER A 36 -8.73 6.05 -5.05
N LYS A 37 -7.75 6.40 -5.87
CA LYS A 37 -7.49 7.80 -6.17
C LYS A 37 -6.98 7.96 -7.60
N PHE A 38 -7.52 8.96 -8.28
CA PHE A 38 -7.04 9.43 -9.58
C PHE A 38 -5.88 10.40 -9.33
N LEU A 39 -4.77 10.20 -10.05
CA LEU A 39 -3.53 10.95 -9.82
C LEU A 39 -3.21 11.98 -10.92
N GLY A 40 -4.00 12.00 -12.00
CA GLY A 40 -3.66 12.82 -13.16
C GLY A 40 -2.61 12.12 -14.02
N ILE A 41 -1.68 12.87 -14.57
CA ILE A 41 -0.66 12.34 -15.48
C ILE A 41 0.59 11.98 -14.67
N LYS A 42 0.88 10.71 -14.57
CA LYS A 42 2.02 10.18 -13.81
C LYS A 42 2.63 8.98 -14.54
N THR A 43 3.77 8.54 -14.06
CA THR A 43 4.37 7.27 -14.50
C THR A 43 3.78 6.11 -13.71
N ASN A 44 3.98 4.88 -14.21
CA ASN A 44 3.59 3.69 -13.47
C ASN A 44 4.22 3.66 -12.08
N ASN A 45 5.51 3.95 -11.99
CA ASN A 45 6.22 3.93 -10.71
C ASN A 45 5.65 4.96 -9.75
N GLU A 46 5.35 6.16 -10.23
CA GLU A 46 4.74 7.19 -9.38
C GLU A 46 3.39 6.75 -8.85
N ALA A 47 2.57 6.09 -9.68
CA ALA A 47 1.26 5.60 -9.26
C ALA A 47 1.40 4.49 -8.21
N GLU A 48 2.33 3.55 -8.41
CA GLU A 48 2.58 2.47 -7.46
C GLU A 48 3.09 3.01 -6.13
N TYR A 49 4.06 3.92 -6.16
CA TYR A 49 4.57 4.56 -4.94
C TYR A 49 3.48 5.33 -4.20
N SER A 50 2.63 6.03 -4.94
CA SER A 50 1.53 6.78 -4.32
C SER A 50 0.58 5.87 -3.54
N GLY A 51 0.27 4.70 -4.09
CA GLY A 51 -0.57 3.73 -3.40
C GLY A 51 0.07 3.20 -2.12
N VAL A 52 1.36 2.87 -2.18
CA VAL A 52 2.09 2.38 -1.01
C VAL A 52 2.21 3.46 0.05
N ILE A 53 2.52 4.69 -0.34
CA ILE A 53 2.61 5.81 0.60
C ILE A 53 1.26 6.07 1.26
N ALA A 54 0.17 6.01 0.52
CA ALA A 54 -1.17 6.17 1.09
C ALA A 54 -1.46 5.09 2.13
N ALA A 55 -1.09 3.85 1.86
CA ALA A 55 -1.25 2.75 2.81
C ALA A 55 -0.41 2.97 4.06
N LEU A 56 0.84 3.38 3.91
CA LEU A 56 1.72 3.66 5.04
C LEU A 56 1.20 4.79 5.91
N ASN A 57 0.68 5.84 5.29
CA ASN A 57 0.09 6.95 6.03
C ASN A 57 -1.10 6.51 6.86
N TRP A 58 -1.97 5.68 6.29
CA TRP A 58 -3.12 5.17 7.01
C TRP A 58 -2.69 4.31 8.20
N ILE A 59 -1.71 3.42 7.98
CA ILE A 59 -1.19 2.56 9.04
C ILE A 59 -0.60 3.41 10.16
N HIS A 60 0.19 4.41 9.81
CA HIS A 60 0.81 5.30 10.80
C HIS A 60 -0.24 6.02 11.64
N GLN A 61 -1.30 6.51 11.00
CA GLN A 61 -2.37 7.22 11.69
C GLN A 61 -3.18 6.32 12.63
N ASN A 62 -3.22 5.02 12.34
CA ASN A 62 -4.07 4.08 13.07
C ASN A 62 -3.30 3.10 13.95
N LEU A 63 -1.99 3.26 14.05
CA LEU A 63 -1.12 2.31 14.75
C LEU A 63 -1.49 2.16 16.22
N THR A 64 -1.78 3.26 16.89
CA THR A 64 -2.14 3.25 18.30
C THR A 64 -3.51 2.65 18.57
N LEU A 65 -4.42 2.73 17.60
CA LEU A 65 -5.77 2.21 17.76
C LEU A 65 -5.83 0.70 17.63
N PHE A 66 -5.04 0.13 16.71
CA PHE A 66 -5.16 -1.29 16.37
C PHE A 66 -4.05 -2.16 16.91
N GLY A 67 -2.93 -1.59 17.35
CA GLY A 67 -1.83 -2.37 17.92
C GLY A 67 -1.28 -3.41 16.95
N PHE A 68 -0.93 -2.99 15.75
CA PHE A 68 -0.45 -3.90 14.73
C PHE A 68 0.88 -4.53 15.12
N THR A 69 0.99 -5.85 14.95
CA THR A 69 2.21 -6.59 15.24
C THR A 69 2.92 -7.07 13.98
N GLN A 70 2.21 -7.17 12.86
CA GLN A 70 2.78 -7.64 11.61
C GLN A 70 2.07 -6.99 10.43
N LEU A 71 2.86 -6.54 9.47
CA LEU A 71 2.37 -5.91 8.24
C LEU A 71 2.86 -6.71 7.05
N ASN A 72 1.93 -7.14 6.21
CA ASN A 72 2.24 -7.88 4.98
C ASN A 72 1.80 -7.03 3.79
N PHE A 73 2.76 -6.61 2.98
CA PHE A 73 2.49 -5.81 1.78
C PHE A 73 2.50 -6.67 0.54
N PHE A 74 1.52 -6.45 -0.31
CA PHE A 74 1.41 -7.09 -1.63
C PHE A 74 1.23 -6.02 -2.68
N SER A 75 2.14 -5.96 -3.64
CA SER A 75 2.10 -4.98 -4.72
C SER A 75 2.67 -5.60 -5.98
N ASP A 76 2.26 -5.08 -7.13
CA ASP A 76 2.81 -5.51 -8.41
C ASP A 76 4.28 -5.13 -8.56
N SER A 77 4.75 -4.15 -7.80
CA SER A 77 6.15 -3.75 -7.82
C SER A 77 6.95 -4.56 -6.82
N GLN A 78 7.58 -5.63 -7.31
CA GLN A 78 8.41 -6.49 -6.46
C GLN A 78 9.53 -5.73 -5.76
N LEU A 79 10.10 -4.73 -6.43
CA LEU A 79 11.15 -3.92 -5.84
C LEU A 79 10.65 -3.16 -4.62
N LEU A 80 9.50 -2.53 -4.73
CA LEU A 80 8.88 -1.82 -3.61
C LEU A 80 8.58 -2.74 -2.44
N VAL A 81 7.98 -3.90 -2.74
CA VAL A 81 7.65 -4.90 -1.71
C VAL A 81 8.90 -5.33 -0.96
N ARG A 82 9.99 -5.60 -1.67
CA ARG A 82 11.26 -6.00 -1.04
C ARG A 82 11.81 -4.92 -0.13
N GLN A 83 11.76 -3.67 -0.57
CA GLN A 83 12.25 -2.55 0.23
C GLN A 83 11.48 -2.40 1.53
N PHE A 84 10.16 -2.45 1.45
CA PHE A 84 9.31 -2.28 2.63
C PHE A 84 9.34 -3.49 3.55
N GLN A 85 9.39 -4.70 3.00
CA GLN A 85 9.52 -5.91 3.82
C GLN A 85 10.81 -5.89 4.62
N GLY A 86 11.92 -5.49 3.99
CA GLY A 86 13.18 -5.35 4.70
C GLY A 86 13.08 -4.37 5.86
N LYS A 87 12.42 -3.25 5.64
CA LYS A 87 12.24 -2.23 6.67
C LYS A 87 11.40 -2.74 7.84
N TYR A 88 10.30 -3.43 7.55
CA TYR A 88 9.40 -3.92 8.59
C TYR A 88 9.91 -5.16 9.29
N LYS A 89 10.71 -5.98 8.63
CA LYS A 89 11.35 -7.13 9.28
C LYS A 89 12.26 -6.70 10.42
N VAL A 90 12.94 -5.58 10.27
CA VAL A 90 13.80 -5.07 11.33
C VAL A 90 12.98 -4.64 12.55
N LYS A 91 11.76 -4.20 12.33
CA LYS A 91 10.89 -3.71 13.41
C LYS A 91 10.05 -4.79 14.05
N SER A 92 9.82 -5.85 13.34
CA SER A 92 9.01 -6.95 13.85
C SER A 92 9.89 -7.98 14.55
#